data_80e97632e70762bef3a4c308cc90d606
#
_entry.id   80e97632e70762bef3a4c308cc90d606
#
_cell.length_a   1.000
_cell.length_b   1.000
_cell.length_c   1.000
_cell.angle_alpha   90.00
_cell.angle_beta   90.00
_cell.angle_gamma   90.00
#
_symmetry.space_group_name_H-M   'P 1'
#
loop_
_entity.id
_entity.type
_entity.pdbx_description
1 polymer ?
#
loop_
_entity_poly.entity_id
_entity_poly.type
_entity_poly.pdbx_seq_one_letter_code
_entity_poly.pdbx_strand_id
1 'polypeptide(L)'
;MIGRCWEDNRDSLRFPPASCLLSPSYIIPRVELLTAVGLSLVGSGGGVLIASPLLLLRDPVRLRLVPGLISYAVGTFLGVALLALVPEALESLPAPRALGALLAGILGFFMLEKLVIWRHCHTADCDAHDSSAELILVGGSLHNFTDGAIVGAAVLTSLPLGITTALAVAAHQIPQEVGDYAILLDAGYSRTRAFIMNTLSASTCTLGAAAVYAATSRTPTALPYVLAFAAGSFLYVALSDLIPGLHREAVDVSAIRQVVLIAAGVGTIVLL
;
A
#
# COMPACT_ATOMS: atom_id res chain seq x y z
N MET A 1 7.50 30.06 -15.80
CA MET A 1 8.78 30.50 -15.19
C MET A 1 9.73 29.31 -14.93
N ILE A 2 9.26 28.08 -14.90
CA ILE A 2 10.06 26.85 -14.68
C ILE A 2 11.09 26.61 -15.82
N GLY A 3 10.80 27.02 -17.05
CA GLY A 3 11.70 26.84 -18.21
C GLY A 3 13.04 27.58 -18.13
N ARG A 4 13.07 28.74 -17.54
CA ARG A 4 14.26 29.62 -17.61
C ARG A 4 15.43 29.17 -16.72
N CYS A 5 15.20 28.58 -15.55
CA CYS A 5 16.28 28.10 -14.68
C CYS A 5 16.99 26.82 -15.22
N TRP A 6 16.33 26.08 -16.11
CA TRP A 6 16.90 24.89 -16.74
C TRP A 6 17.46 25.13 -18.13
N GLU A 7 16.93 26.11 -18.85
CA GLU A 7 17.42 26.44 -20.19
C GLU A 7 18.80 27.09 -20.16
N ASP A 8 19.09 27.94 -19.18
CA ASP A 8 20.41 28.58 -19.01
C ASP A 8 21.52 27.63 -18.51
N ASN A 9 21.20 26.40 -18.08
CA ASN A 9 22.18 25.49 -17.46
C ASN A 9 22.31 24.14 -18.19
N ARG A 10 21.78 24.00 -19.40
CA ARG A 10 21.79 22.76 -20.18
C ARG A 10 23.20 22.35 -20.64
N ASP A 11 24.13 23.28 -20.72
CA ASP A 11 25.48 23.07 -21.26
C ASP A 11 26.57 22.94 -20.18
N SER A 12 26.21 22.97 -18.89
CA SER A 12 27.17 22.81 -17.81
C SER A 12 26.69 21.79 -16.80
N LEU A 13 27.49 20.76 -16.53
CA LEU A 13 27.34 19.77 -15.42
C LEU A 13 27.43 20.42 -14.02
N ARG A 14 27.07 21.70 -13.87
CA ARG A 14 27.12 22.44 -12.60
C ARG A 14 25.76 22.38 -11.91
N PHE A 15 25.79 22.19 -10.60
CA PHE A 15 24.60 22.32 -9.77
C PHE A 15 23.95 23.70 -9.95
N PRO A 16 22.61 23.79 -9.98
CA PRO A 16 21.92 25.07 -10.09
C PRO A 16 22.31 25.99 -8.93
N PRO A 17 22.39 27.30 -9.15
CA PRO A 17 22.75 28.26 -8.11
C PRO A 17 21.75 28.22 -6.93
N ALA A 18 22.22 28.56 -5.74
CA ALA A 18 21.43 28.52 -4.51
C ALA A 18 20.10 29.29 -4.58
N SER A 19 20.05 30.35 -5.38
CA SER A 19 18.82 31.12 -5.64
C SER A 19 17.74 30.34 -6.41
N CYS A 20 18.12 29.41 -7.28
CA CYS A 20 17.19 28.50 -7.96
C CYS A 20 16.74 27.36 -7.04
N LEU A 21 17.60 26.90 -6.13
CA LEU A 21 17.29 25.85 -5.15
C LEU A 21 16.27 26.32 -4.09
N LEU A 22 16.24 27.61 -3.81
CA LEU A 22 15.32 28.24 -2.85
C LEU A 22 14.05 28.82 -3.51
N SER A 23 13.90 28.69 -4.84
CA SER A 23 12.67 29.13 -5.51
C SER A 23 11.48 28.25 -5.09
N PRO A 24 10.28 28.82 -4.89
CA PRO A 24 9.07 28.05 -4.54
C PRO A 24 8.80 26.91 -5.54
N SER A 25 9.04 27.15 -6.82
CA SER A 25 8.88 26.16 -7.89
C SER A 25 9.86 24.98 -7.82
N TYR A 26 10.91 25.04 -6.99
CA TYR A 26 11.86 23.96 -6.77
C TYR A 26 11.67 23.29 -5.41
N ILE A 27 11.20 24.04 -4.41
CA ILE A 27 10.98 23.55 -3.04
C ILE A 27 9.68 22.74 -2.94
N ILE A 28 8.58 23.20 -3.53
CA ILE A 28 7.27 22.55 -3.48
C ILE A 28 7.35 21.10 -3.99
N PRO A 29 7.90 20.79 -5.17
CA PRO A 29 8.01 19.41 -5.64
C PRO A 29 8.83 18.50 -4.71
N ARG A 30 9.85 19.04 -4.03
CA ARG A 30 10.66 18.28 -3.07
C ARG A 30 9.92 17.98 -1.78
N VAL A 31 9.13 18.92 -1.29
CA VAL A 31 8.30 18.72 -0.09
C VAL A 31 7.25 17.65 -0.37
N GLU A 32 6.59 17.67 -1.52
CA GLU A 32 5.61 16.66 -1.92
C GLU A 32 6.24 15.26 -2.01
N LEU A 33 7.40 15.12 -2.66
CA LEU A 33 8.12 13.86 -2.72
C LEU A 33 8.51 13.34 -1.33
N LEU A 34 9.07 14.21 -0.48
CA LEU A 34 9.46 13.83 0.87
C LEU A 34 8.25 13.43 1.72
N THR A 35 7.13 14.13 1.55
CA THR A 35 5.87 13.79 2.23
C THR A 35 5.33 12.45 1.73
N ALA A 36 5.31 12.21 0.42
CA ALA A 36 4.86 10.96 -0.17
C ALA A 36 5.70 9.78 0.32
N VAL A 37 7.04 9.90 0.25
CA VAL A 37 7.97 8.88 0.73
C VAL A 37 7.84 8.70 2.25
N GLY A 38 7.74 9.79 3.01
CA GLY A 38 7.61 9.74 4.47
C GLY A 38 6.32 9.06 4.92
N LEU A 39 5.18 9.42 4.34
CA LEU A 39 3.88 8.80 4.65
C LEU A 39 3.84 7.33 4.20
N SER A 40 4.42 6.99 3.04
CA SER A 40 4.52 5.61 2.59
C SER A 40 5.37 4.77 3.55
N LEU A 41 6.50 5.31 4.01
CA LEU A 41 7.38 4.63 4.95
C LEU A 41 6.71 4.45 6.32
N VAL A 42 5.98 5.46 6.80
CA VAL A 42 5.22 5.37 8.07
C VAL A 42 4.08 4.37 7.94
N GLY A 43 3.35 4.37 6.83
CA GLY A 43 2.27 3.43 6.56
C GLY A 43 2.78 1.98 6.51
N SER A 44 3.71 1.69 5.65
CA SER A 44 4.22 0.33 5.42
C SER A 44 5.27 -0.08 6.48
N GLY A 45 6.32 0.70 6.69
CA GLY A 45 7.37 0.39 7.68
C GLY A 45 6.87 0.43 9.12
N GLY A 46 5.90 1.30 9.45
CA GLY A 46 5.21 1.30 10.72
C GLY A 46 4.46 0.00 10.99
N GLY A 47 3.88 -0.61 9.95
CA GLY A 47 3.26 -1.93 10.01
C GLY A 47 4.23 -3.01 10.52
N VAL A 48 5.42 -3.10 9.96
CA VAL A 48 6.47 -4.06 10.39
C VAL A 48 6.86 -3.85 11.85
N LEU A 49 7.05 -2.57 12.26
CA LEU A 49 7.44 -2.24 13.64
C LEU A 49 6.37 -2.63 14.66
N ILE A 50 5.08 -2.54 14.30
CA ILE A 50 3.95 -2.91 15.17
C ILE A 50 3.70 -4.44 15.09
N ALA A 51 3.82 -5.05 13.92
CA ALA A 51 3.62 -6.47 13.72
C ALA A 51 4.65 -7.32 14.47
N SER A 52 5.92 -6.91 14.48
CA SER A 52 7.00 -7.66 15.11
C SER A 52 6.78 -7.92 16.61
N PRO A 53 6.38 -6.94 17.46
CA PRO A 53 6.02 -7.19 18.85
C PRO A 53 4.75 -8.04 19.03
N LEU A 54 3.78 -7.97 18.10
CA LEU A 54 2.56 -8.78 18.18
C LEU A 54 2.85 -10.27 18.15
N LEU A 55 3.92 -10.68 17.47
CA LEU A 55 4.37 -12.08 17.44
C LEU A 55 4.97 -12.56 18.75
N LEU A 56 5.38 -11.65 19.64
CA LEU A 56 5.84 -11.98 20.99
C LEU A 56 4.68 -12.18 21.96
N LEU A 57 3.46 -11.81 21.57
CA LEU A 57 2.27 -12.00 22.40
C LEU A 57 1.93 -13.49 22.48
N ARG A 58 1.29 -13.87 23.61
CA ARG A 58 0.76 -15.22 23.79
C ARG A 58 -0.30 -15.52 22.73
N ASP A 59 -0.34 -16.75 22.24
CA ASP A 59 -1.28 -17.18 21.18
C ASP A 59 -2.74 -16.78 21.43
N PRO A 60 -3.32 -16.93 22.67
CA PRO A 60 -4.71 -16.52 22.90
C PRO A 60 -4.97 -15.02 22.67
N VAL A 61 -3.96 -14.18 22.92
CA VAL A 61 -4.07 -12.72 22.70
C VAL A 61 -3.96 -12.40 21.22
N ARG A 62 -2.98 -12.99 20.53
CA ARG A 62 -2.77 -12.85 19.10
C ARG A 62 -3.99 -13.30 18.29
N LEU A 63 -4.52 -14.49 18.59
CA LEU A 63 -5.72 -15.04 17.94
C LEU A 63 -6.97 -14.17 18.12
N ARG A 64 -7.05 -13.34 19.16
CA ARG A 64 -8.14 -12.39 19.35
C ARG A 64 -7.91 -11.04 18.66
N LEU A 65 -6.65 -10.58 18.61
CA LEU A 65 -6.32 -9.26 18.07
C LEU A 65 -6.28 -9.25 16.55
N VAL A 66 -5.66 -10.24 15.91
CA VAL A 66 -5.45 -10.27 14.45
C VAL A 66 -6.76 -10.20 13.67
N PRO A 67 -7.81 -10.99 13.96
CA PRO A 67 -9.09 -10.85 13.26
C PRO A 67 -9.74 -9.48 13.45
N GLY A 68 -9.56 -8.87 14.62
CA GLY A 68 -10.03 -7.49 14.87
C GLY A 68 -9.30 -6.46 13.99
N LEU A 69 -7.98 -6.58 13.86
CA LEU A 69 -7.17 -5.72 13.00
C LEU A 69 -7.56 -5.90 11.53
N ILE A 70 -7.77 -7.15 11.08
CA ILE A 70 -8.25 -7.47 9.73
C ILE A 70 -9.62 -6.82 9.47
N SER A 71 -10.55 -6.94 10.43
CA SER A 71 -11.88 -6.34 10.30
C SER A 71 -11.81 -4.81 10.15
N TYR A 72 -10.97 -4.16 10.96
CA TYR A 72 -10.75 -2.72 10.85
C TYR A 72 -10.11 -2.34 9.51
N ALA A 73 -9.11 -3.12 9.05
CA ALA A 73 -8.45 -2.92 7.76
C ALA A 73 -9.41 -3.05 6.57
N VAL A 74 -10.32 -4.03 6.59
CA VAL A 74 -11.40 -4.14 5.59
C VAL A 74 -12.19 -2.85 5.51
N GLY A 75 -12.60 -2.30 6.66
CA GLY A 75 -13.34 -1.04 6.73
C GLY A 75 -12.56 0.14 6.15
N THR A 76 -11.29 0.29 6.51
CA THR A 76 -10.45 1.38 5.97
C THR A 76 -10.23 1.25 4.47
N PHE A 77 -10.01 0.04 3.94
CA PHE A 77 -9.85 -0.18 2.50
C PHE A 77 -11.12 0.11 1.70
N LEU A 78 -12.26 -0.42 2.14
CA LEU A 78 -13.53 -0.12 1.51
C LEU A 78 -13.87 1.37 1.59
N GLY A 79 -13.62 1.98 2.75
CA GLY A 79 -13.81 3.41 2.97
C GLY A 79 -12.96 4.27 2.04
N VAL A 80 -11.63 4.08 2.04
CA VAL A 80 -10.75 4.90 1.20
C VAL A 80 -11.00 4.67 -0.28
N ALA A 81 -11.25 3.43 -0.71
CA ALA A 81 -11.52 3.15 -2.11
C ALA A 81 -12.79 3.84 -2.60
N LEU A 82 -13.92 3.66 -1.88
CA LEU A 82 -15.24 4.09 -2.33
C LEU A 82 -15.60 5.52 -1.93
N LEU A 83 -15.08 6.02 -0.82
CA LEU A 83 -15.48 7.32 -0.28
C LEU A 83 -14.41 8.42 -0.47
N ALA A 84 -13.18 8.05 -0.86
CA ALA A 84 -12.10 9.00 -1.11
C ALA A 84 -11.56 8.89 -2.55
N LEU A 85 -10.93 7.77 -2.93
CA LEU A 85 -10.21 7.65 -4.21
C LEU A 85 -11.14 7.66 -5.45
N VAL A 86 -12.28 6.95 -5.40
CA VAL A 86 -13.23 6.93 -6.51
C VAL A 86 -13.90 8.29 -6.72
N PRO A 87 -14.43 8.97 -5.69
CA PRO A 87 -14.95 10.33 -5.86
C PRO A 87 -13.93 11.30 -6.44
N GLU A 88 -12.71 11.32 -5.92
CA GLU A 88 -11.62 12.17 -6.40
C GLU A 88 -11.31 11.91 -7.89
N ALA A 89 -11.24 10.64 -8.30
CA ALA A 89 -11.02 10.30 -9.70
C ALA A 89 -12.17 10.77 -10.60
N LEU A 90 -13.41 10.71 -10.12
CA LEU A 90 -14.61 11.14 -10.84
C LEU A 90 -14.72 12.66 -11.01
N GLU A 91 -14.05 13.46 -10.17
CA GLU A 91 -13.97 14.91 -10.37
C GLU A 91 -13.24 15.28 -11.68
N SER A 92 -12.27 14.46 -12.07
CA SER A 92 -11.42 14.70 -13.23
C SER A 92 -11.70 13.81 -14.44
N LEU A 93 -12.38 12.66 -14.24
CA LEU A 93 -12.65 11.68 -15.29
C LEU A 93 -14.15 11.43 -15.47
N PRO A 94 -14.61 11.25 -16.72
CA PRO A 94 -15.95 10.68 -16.98
C PRO A 94 -16.07 9.30 -16.33
N ALA A 95 -17.26 8.99 -15.76
CA ALA A 95 -17.50 7.74 -15.04
C ALA A 95 -17.07 6.45 -15.80
N PRO A 96 -17.30 6.29 -17.12
CA PRO A 96 -16.83 5.10 -17.83
C PRO A 96 -15.29 4.94 -17.80
N ARG A 97 -14.53 6.04 -17.82
CA ARG A 97 -13.05 5.98 -17.76
C ARG A 97 -12.56 5.69 -16.35
N ALA A 98 -13.13 6.33 -15.34
CA ALA A 98 -12.79 6.08 -13.94
C ALA A 98 -13.12 4.63 -13.56
N LEU A 99 -14.32 4.12 -13.87
CA LEU A 99 -14.71 2.75 -13.61
C LEU A 99 -13.91 1.73 -14.42
N GLY A 100 -13.51 2.08 -15.64
CA GLY A 100 -12.60 1.26 -16.45
C GLY A 100 -11.21 1.13 -15.82
N ALA A 101 -10.66 2.23 -15.28
CA ALA A 101 -9.39 2.20 -14.57
C ALA A 101 -9.50 1.43 -13.23
N LEU A 102 -10.61 1.57 -12.51
CA LEU A 102 -10.89 0.79 -11.32
C LEU A 102 -10.95 -0.72 -11.64
N LEU A 103 -11.69 -1.10 -12.68
CA LEU A 103 -11.73 -2.50 -13.14
C LEU A 103 -10.34 -3.01 -13.52
N ALA A 104 -9.52 -2.18 -14.19
CA ALA A 104 -8.15 -2.52 -14.51
C ALA A 104 -7.30 -2.73 -13.22
N GLY A 105 -7.57 -1.99 -12.14
CA GLY A 105 -6.95 -2.20 -10.82
C GLY A 105 -7.31 -3.56 -10.23
N ILE A 106 -8.59 -3.92 -10.21
CA ILE A 106 -9.07 -5.23 -9.75
C ILE A 106 -8.39 -6.37 -10.54
N LEU A 107 -8.45 -6.29 -11.87
CA LEU A 107 -7.87 -7.32 -12.74
C LEU A 107 -6.34 -7.35 -12.67
N GLY A 108 -5.70 -6.19 -12.52
CA GLY A 108 -4.25 -6.07 -12.39
C GLY A 108 -3.74 -6.76 -11.12
N PHE A 109 -4.41 -6.57 -9.99
CA PHE A 109 -4.07 -7.24 -8.73
C PHE A 109 -4.36 -8.74 -8.78
N PHE A 110 -5.50 -9.14 -9.34
CA PHE A 110 -5.78 -10.56 -9.60
C PHE A 110 -4.66 -11.21 -10.44
N MET A 111 -4.23 -10.54 -11.51
CA MET A 111 -3.15 -11.05 -12.36
C MET A 111 -1.81 -11.07 -11.64
N LEU A 112 -1.50 -10.05 -10.83
CA LEU A 112 -0.29 -10.00 -10.03
C LEU A 112 -0.23 -11.19 -9.08
N GLU A 113 -1.29 -11.46 -8.34
CA GLU A 113 -1.40 -12.60 -7.44
C GLU A 113 -1.25 -13.94 -8.20
N LYS A 114 -1.93 -14.10 -9.33
CA LYS A 114 -1.80 -15.28 -10.19
C LYS A 114 -0.39 -15.49 -10.70
N LEU A 115 0.31 -14.43 -11.11
CA LEU A 115 1.70 -14.52 -11.59
C LEU A 115 2.66 -14.92 -10.46
N VAL A 116 2.43 -14.42 -9.25
CA VAL A 116 3.21 -14.77 -8.06
C VAL A 116 3.02 -16.25 -7.75
N ILE A 117 1.78 -16.76 -7.73
CA ILE A 117 1.46 -18.17 -7.49
C ILE A 117 1.96 -19.06 -8.63
N TRP A 118 1.77 -18.67 -9.91
CA TRP A 118 2.08 -19.48 -11.09
C TRP A 118 3.58 -19.76 -11.24
N ARG A 119 4.45 -18.82 -10.92
CA ARG A 119 5.90 -19.01 -11.04
C ARG A 119 6.45 -20.11 -10.13
N HIS A 120 5.74 -20.51 -9.09
CA HIS A 120 6.23 -21.41 -8.05
C HIS A 120 5.60 -22.81 -8.09
N CYS A 121 4.59 -23.06 -8.93
CA CYS A 121 3.87 -24.35 -9.01
C CYS A 121 4.23 -25.21 -10.23
N HIS A 122 5.43 -25.10 -10.82
CA HIS A 122 5.80 -25.84 -12.04
C HIS A 122 6.43 -27.21 -11.82
N THR A 123 6.65 -27.67 -10.59
CA THR A 123 7.17 -29.03 -10.32
C THR A 123 6.30 -29.75 -9.32
N ALA A 124 5.89 -30.97 -9.65
CA ALA A 124 5.04 -31.84 -8.81
C ALA A 124 5.75 -32.36 -7.54
N ASP A 125 7.06 -32.11 -7.39
CA ASP A 125 7.93 -32.51 -6.29
C ASP A 125 8.63 -31.33 -5.62
N CYS A 126 7.96 -30.18 -5.48
CA CYS A 126 8.53 -29.06 -4.72
C CYS A 126 8.51 -29.39 -3.21
N ASP A 127 9.69 -29.40 -2.58
CA ASP A 127 9.82 -29.25 -1.13
C ASP A 127 9.18 -27.90 -0.76
N ALA A 128 7.93 -27.97 -0.27
CA ALA A 128 6.99 -26.84 -0.19
C ALA A 128 7.41 -25.73 0.79
N HIS A 129 8.51 -25.88 1.52
CA HIS A 129 8.89 -24.98 2.61
C HIS A 129 9.85 -23.85 2.17
N ASP A 130 10.82 -24.10 1.28
CA ASP A 130 11.75 -23.05 0.83
C ASP A 130 11.11 -22.10 -0.21
N SER A 131 10.23 -22.64 -1.05
CA SER A 131 9.55 -21.83 -2.10
C SER A 131 8.52 -20.83 -1.55
N SER A 132 7.90 -21.12 -0.39
CA SER A 132 6.89 -20.24 0.21
C SER A 132 7.48 -18.95 0.77
N ALA A 133 8.68 -19.00 1.35
CA ALA A 133 9.36 -17.82 1.90
C ALA A 133 9.77 -16.81 0.82
N GLU A 134 10.36 -17.30 -0.29
CA GLU A 134 10.73 -16.44 -1.41
C GLU A 134 9.52 -15.82 -2.09
N LEU A 135 8.44 -16.60 -2.22
CA LEU A 135 7.18 -16.17 -2.80
C LEU A 135 6.56 -15.01 -2.00
N ILE A 136 6.52 -15.13 -0.68
CA ILE A 136 6.00 -14.08 0.20
C ILE A 136 6.86 -12.83 0.12
N LEU A 137 8.18 -12.96 0.13
CA LEU A 137 9.06 -11.80 0.04
C LEU A 137 8.91 -11.05 -1.30
N VAL A 138 8.81 -11.77 -2.42
CA VAL A 138 8.61 -11.15 -3.74
C VAL A 138 7.20 -10.57 -3.86
N GLY A 139 6.19 -11.33 -3.47
CA GLY A 139 4.79 -10.87 -3.47
C GLY A 139 4.58 -9.67 -2.57
N GLY A 140 5.06 -9.73 -1.33
CA GLY A 140 5.02 -8.64 -0.37
C GLY A 140 5.77 -7.39 -0.86
N SER A 141 6.93 -7.56 -1.50
CA SER A 141 7.66 -6.42 -2.08
C SER A 141 6.89 -5.72 -3.19
N LEU A 142 6.23 -6.47 -4.08
CA LEU A 142 5.38 -5.91 -5.13
C LEU A 142 4.14 -5.24 -4.56
N HIS A 143 3.52 -5.85 -3.55
CA HIS A 143 2.38 -5.29 -2.83
C HIS A 143 2.77 -3.96 -2.16
N ASN A 144 3.82 -3.95 -1.35
CA ASN A 144 4.35 -2.75 -0.69
C ASN A 144 4.74 -1.64 -1.68
N PHE A 145 5.38 -2.01 -2.81
CA PHE A 145 5.67 -1.06 -3.89
C PHE A 145 4.38 -0.39 -4.39
N THR A 146 3.33 -1.17 -4.60
CA THR A 146 2.04 -0.65 -5.09
C THR A 146 1.39 0.26 -4.05
N ASP A 147 1.41 -0.13 -2.78
CA ASP A 147 0.90 0.70 -1.67
C ASP A 147 1.60 2.04 -1.60
N GLY A 148 2.92 2.04 -1.73
CA GLY A 148 3.70 3.27 -1.81
C GLY A 148 3.32 4.14 -3.01
N ALA A 149 3.10 3.54 -4.18
CA ALA A 149 2.66 4.26 -5.36
C ALA A 149 1.27 4.89 -5.16
N ILE A 150 0.35 4.17 -4.49
CA ILE A 150 -1.00 4.65 -4.16
C ILE A 150 -0.93 5.83 -3.19
N VAL A 151 -0.17 5.70 -2.09
CA VAL A 151 0.02 6.80 -1.13
C VAL A 151 0.66 8.00 -1.81
N GLY A 152 1.66 7.78 -2.66
CA GLY A 152 2.31 8.82 -3.44
C GLY A 152 1.35 9.57 -4.36
N ALA A 153 0.49 8.86 -5.09
CA ALA A 153 -0.54 9.45 -5.93
C ALA A 153 -1.55 10.28 -5.11
N ALA A 154 -1.98 9.76 -3.97
CA ALA A 154 -2.89 10.46 -3.07
C ALA A 154 -2.28 11.75 -2.50
N VAL A 155 -1.01 11.74 -2.09
CA VAL A 155 -0.28 12.93 -1.62
C VAL A 155 -0.17 13.99 -2.72
N LEU A 156 0.08 13.58 -3.97
CA LEU A 156 0.16 14.48 -5.10
C LEU A 156 -1.19 15.13 -5.46
N THR A 157 -2.30 14.48 -5.08
CA THR A 157 -3.63 15.04 -5.23
C THR A 157 -3.93 16.05 -4.13
N SER A 158 -3.83 15.60 -2.87
CA SER A 158 -3.94 16.47 -1.69
C SER A 158 -3.31 15.82 -0.46
N LEU A 159 -2.83 16.63 0.48
CA LEU A 159 -2.26 16.10 1.72
C LEU A 159 -3.30 15.34 2.57
N PRO A 160 -4.56 15.80 2.74
CA PRO A 160 -5.59 15.03 3.44
C PRO A 160 -5.81 13.65 2.81
N LEU A 161 -5.96 13.57 1.49
CA LEU A 161 -6.11 12.29 0.78
C LEU A 161 -4.89 11.37 1.00
N GLY A 162 -3.68 11.95 0.97
CA GLY A 162 -2.45 11.22 1.27
C GLY A 162 -2.42 10.62 2.67
N ILE A 163 -2.81 11.39 3.69
CA ILE A 163 -2.88 10.94 5.09
C ILE A 163 -3.92 9.84 5.24
N THR A 164 -5.12 10.03 4.69
CA THR A 164 -6.23 9.06 4.73
C THR A 164 -5.80 7.74 4.09
N THR A 165 -5.17 7.81 2.93
CA THR A 165 -4.67 6.63 2.20
C THR A 165 -3.54 5.94 2.96
N ALA A 166 -2.58 6.69 3.52
CA ALA A 166 -1.51 6.13 4.33
C ALA A 166 -2.01 5.43 5.60
N LEU A 167 -3.08 5.95 6.23
CA LEU A 167 -3.75 5.29 7.35
C LEU A 167 -4.42 3.97 6.96
N ALA A 168 -5.08 3.93 5.80
CA ALA A 168 -5.67 2.70 5.28
C ALA A 168 -4.58 1.65 4.99
N VAL A 169 -3.45 2.08 4.39
CA VAL A 169 -2.27 1.22 4.18
C VAL A 169 -1.74 0.72 5.52
N ALA A 170 -1.51 1.58 6.51
CA ALA A 170 -1.02 1.17 7.82
C ALA A 170 -1.94 0.15 8.51
N ALA A 171 -3.26 0.32 8.38
CA ALA A 171 -4.25 -0.53 9.03
C ALA A 171 -4.19 -1.98 8.53
N HIS A 172 -4.00 -2.20 7.22
CA HIS A 172 -3.92 -3.56 6.67
C HIS A 172 -2.50 -4.15 6.75
N GLN A 173 -1.50 -3.30 6.73
CA GLN A 173 -0.10 -3.71 6.76
C GLN A 173 0.23 -4.48 8.06
N ILE A 174 -0.35 -4.08 9.20
CA ILE A 174 -0.10 -4.77 10.48
C ILE A 174 -0.49 -6.26 10.41
N PRO A 175 -1.73 -6.67 10.05
CA PRO A 175 -2.07 -8.07 9.94
C PRO A 175 -1.32 -8.81 8.85
N GLN A 176 -1.02 -8.15 7.72
CA GLN A 176 -0.25 -8.74 6.64
C GLN A 176 1.17 -9.10 7.11
N GLU A 177 1.87 -8.16 7.71
CA GLU A 177 3.24 -8.35 8.19
C GLU A 177 3.32 -9.42 9.30
N VAL A 178 2.28 -9.57 10.12
CA VAL A 178 2.18 -10.68 11.08
C VAL A 178 2.13 -12.02 10.36
N GLY A 179 1.36 -12.11 9.28
CA GLY A 179 1.26 -13.32 8.44
C GLY A 179 2.58 -13.65 7.75
N ASP A 180 3.17 -12.69 7.07
CA ASP A 180 4.43 -12.84 6.32
C ASP A 180 5.58 -13.26 7.25
N TYR A 181 5.68 -12.60 8.40
CA TYR A 181 6.70 -12.95 9.39
C TYR A 181 6.51 -14.37 9.94
N ALA A 182 5.26 -14.80 10.21
CA ALA A 182 4.97 -16.15 10.67
C ALA A 182 5.41 -17.20 9.65
N ILE A 183 5.10 -16.99 8.37
CA ILE A 183 5.50 -17.91 7.28
C ILE A 183 7.03 -17.96 7.11
N LEU A 184 7.73 -16.82 7.23
CA LEU A 184 9.19 -16.81 7.21
C LEU A 184 9.80 -17.62 8.36
N LEU A 185 9.19 -17.57 9.56
CA LEU A 185 9.64 -18.38 10.70
C LEU A 185 9.36 -19.88 10.47
N ASP A 186 8.20 -20.23 9.92
CA ASP A 186 7.83 -21.62 9.60
C ASP A 186 8.74 -22.20 8.51
N ALA A 187 9.23 -21.35 7.58
CA ALA A 187 10.24 -21.70 6.59
C ALA A 187 11.66 -21.79 7.16
N GLY A 188 11.84 -21.71 8.49
CA GLY A 188 13.12 -21.89 9.17
C GLY A 188 14.01 -20.64 9.23
N TYR A 189 13.52 -19.47 8.87
CA TYR A 189 14.27 -18.24 9.04
C TYR A 189 14.44 -17.91 10.52
N SER A 190 15.63 -17.47 10.94
CA SER A 190 15.80 -16.91 12.28
C SER A 190 14.97 -15.62 12.43
N ARG A 191 14.56 -15.30 13.66
CA ARG A 191 13.77 -14.08 13.95
C ARG A 191 14.39 -12.82 13.36
N THR A 192 15.72 -12.67 13.48
CA THR A 192 16.44 -11.51 12.94
C THR A 192 16.41 -11.51 11.42
N ARG A 193 16.62 -12.66 10.76
CA ARG A 193 16.57 -12.76 9.30
C ARG A 193 15.17 -12.46 8.77
N ALA A 194 14.14 -13.04 9.39
CA ALA A 194 12.74 -12.77 9.03
C ALA A 194 12.40 -11.28 9.17
N PHE A 195 12.81 -10.63 10.28
CA PHE A 195 12.61 -9.20 10.49
C PHE A 195 13.31 -8.34 9.43
N ILE A 196 14.57 -8.63 9.11
CA ILE A 196 15.31 -7.90 8.09
C ILE A 196 14.68 -8.06 6.72
N MET A 197 14.32 -9.28 6.32
CA MET A 197 13.73 -9.55 5.01
C MET A 197 12.37 -8.88 4.88
N ASN A 198 11.53 -8.95 5.90
CA ASN A 198 10.23 -8.28 5.95
C ASN A 198 10.37 -6.75 5.88
N THR A 199 11.31 -6.18 6.64
CA THR A 199 11.61 -4.73 6.58
C THR A 199 12.10 -4.30 5.20
N LEU A 200 12.93 -5.10 4.54
CA LEU A 200 13.40 -4.82 3.17
C LEU A 200 12.23 -4.88 2.18
N SER A 201 11.34 -5.87 2.30
CA SER A 201 10.12 -5.96 1.52
C SER A 201 9.25 -4.72 1.72
N ALA A 202 8.96 -4.35 2.97
CA ALA A 202 8.16 -3.16 3.30
C ALA A 202 8.78 -1.86 2.78
N SER A 203 10.11 -1.75 2.73
CA SER A 203 10.81 -0.55 2.26
C SER A 203 10.60 -0.25 0.77
N THR A 204 10.13 -1.23 -0.03
CA THR A 204 9.82 -1.02 -1.45
C THR A 204 8.69 -0.03 -1.68
N CYS A 205 7.88 0.28 -0.66
CA CYS A 205 6.87 1.34 -0.69
C CYS A 205 7.48 2.71 -1.04
N THR A 206 8.71 2.98 -0.59
CA THR A 206 9.42 4.23 -0.91
C THR A 206 9.75 4.34 -2.40
N LEU A 207 10.09 3.20 -3.03
CA LEU A 207 10.32 3.12 -4.47
C LEU A 207 9.02 3.34 -5.25
N GLY A 208 7.91 2.80 -4.76
CA GLY A 208 6.58 3.01 -5.34
C GLY A 208 6.18 4.48 -5.31
N ALA A 209 6.30 5.15 -4.16
CA ALA A 209 6.01 6.57 -4.01
C ALA A 209 6.90 7.43 -4.93
N ALA A 210 8.20 7.14 -5.00
CA ALA A 210 9.12 7.85 -5.88
C ALA A 210 8.81 7.61 -7.37
N ALA A 211 8.44 6.37 -7.74
CA ALA A 211 8.11 6.02 -9.11
C ALA A 211 6.85 6.75 -9.61
N VAL A 212 5.77 6.77 -8.82
CA VAL A 212 4.55 7.49 -9.21
C VAL A 212 4.78 9.00 -9.25
N TYR A 213 5.56 9.54 -8.31
CA TYR A 213 5.96 10.95 -8.35
C TYR A 213 6.69 11.28 -9.66
N ALA A 214 7.69 10.48 -10.05
CA ALA A 214 8.46 10.69 -11.26
C ALA A 214 7.61 10.52 -12.54
N ALA A 215 6.64 9.63 -12.54
CA ALA A 215 5.73 9.39 -13.66
C ALA A 215 4.73 10.55 -13.81
N THR A 216 4.06 10.93 -12.73
CA THR A 216 2.99 11.94 -12.74
C THR A 216 3.52 13.36 -12.88
N SER A 217 4.75 13.65 -12.43
CA SER A 217 5.40 14.93 -12.69
C SER A 217 5.61 15.19 -14.19
N ARG A 218 5.69 14.13 -15.01
CA ARG A 218 5.79 14.22 -16.47
C ARG A 218 4.43 14.15 -17.17
N THR A 219 3.45 13.50 -16.53
CA THR A 219 2.12 13.26 -17.10
C THR A 219 1.05 13.47 -16.01
N PRO A 220 0.76 14.72 -15.60
CA PRO A 220 -0.21 15.00 -14.53
C PRO A 220 -1.62 14.45 -14.82
N THR A 221 -1.99 14.36 -16.10
CA THR A 221 -3.29 13.81 -16.54
C THR A 221 -3.46 12.30 -16.23
N ALA A 222 -2.37 11.59 -15.88
CA ALA A 222 -2.45 10.19 -15.48
C ALA A 222 -2.93 10.02 -14.02
N LEU A 223 -2.79 11.05 -13.18
CA LEU A 223 -3.07 10.95 -11.73
C LEU A 223 -4.48 10.43 -11.42
N PRO A 224 -5.58 10.94 -12.01
CA PRO A 224 -6.92 10.42 -11.73
C PRO A 224 -7.11 8.95 -12.14
N TYR A 225 -6.41 8.50 -13.20
CA TYR A 225 -6.42 7.08 -13.57
C TYR A 225 -5.69 6.22 -12.56
N VAL A 226 -4.57 6.72 -12.01
CA VAL A 226 -3.82 6.02 -10.94
C VAL A 226 -4.67 5.89 -9.69
N LEU A 227 -5.40 6.95 -9.29
CA LEU A 227 -6.31 6.91 -8.14
C LEU A 227 -7.45 5.88 -8.33
N ALA A 228 -8.08 5.88 -9.51
CA ALA A 228 -9.13 4.91 -9.81
C ALA A 228 -8.59 3.46 -9.84
N PHE A 229 -7.41 3.25 -10.41
CA PHE A 229 -6.72 1.95 -10.40
C PHE A 229 -6.40 1.51 -8.96
N ALA A 230 -5.90 2.44 -8.14
CA ALA A 230 -5.62 2.22 -6.73
C ALA A 230 -6.87 1.81 -5.94
N ALA A 231 -8.01 2.47 -6.17
CA ALA A 231 -9.29 2.09 -5.57
C ALA A 231 -9.67 0.65 -5.93
N GLY A 232 -9.48 0.26 -7.20
CA GLY A 232 -9.72 -1.11 -7.66
C GLY A 232 -8.82 -2.14 -6.97
N SER A 233 -7.54 -1.84 -6.78
CA SER A 233 -6.60 -2.72 -6.08
C SER A 233 -6.98 -2.89 -4.60
N PHE A 234 -7.37 -1.82 -3.91
CA PHE A 234 -7.83 -1.89 -2.52
C PHE A 234 -9.12 -2.70 -2.38
N LEU A 235 -10.07 -2.54 -3.32
CA LEU A 235 -11.28 -3.37 -3.35
C LEU A 235 -10.92 -4.85 -3.55
N TYR A 236 -9.98 -5.15 -4.44
CA TYR A 236 -9.53 -6.52 -4.66
C TYR A 236 -8.97 -7.13 -3.38
N VAL A 237 -8.01 -6.49 -2.74
CA VAL A 237 -7.40 -6.98 -1.48
C VAL A 237 -8.46 -7.15 -0.38
N ALA A 238 -9.35 -6.17 -0.19
CA ALA A 238 -10.39 -6.26 0.82
C ALA A 238 -11.33 -7.45 0.59
N LEU A 239 -11.76 -7.67 -0.66
CA LEU A 239 -12.78 -8.67 -0.99
C LEU A 239 -12.20 -10.07 -1.22
N SER A 240 -10.99 -10.18 -1.77
CA SER A 240 -10.37 -11.48 -2.13
C SER A 240 -9.53 -12.05 -1.00
N ASP A 241 -8.85 -11.22 -0.21
CA ASP A 241 -7.89 -11.68 0.78
C ASP A 241 -8.43 -11.54 2.20
N LEU A 242 -8.89 -10.34 2.57
CA LEU A 242 -9.22 -10.05 3.96
C LEU A 242 -10.58 -10.60 4.37
N ILE A 243 -11.64 -10.37 3.60
CA ILE A 243 -12.99 -10.82 3.94
C ILE A 243 -13.12 -12.35 4.00
N PRO A 244 -12.57 -13.14 3.06
CA PRO A 244 -12.63 -14.60 3.16
C PRO A 244 -11.95 -15.15 4.42
N GLY A 245 -10.91 -14.47 4.93
CA GLY A 245 -10.27 -14.79 6.20
C GLY A 245 -11.21 -14.67 7.39
N LEU A 246 -12.07 -13.65 7.40
CA LEU A 246 -13.06 -13.41 8.46
C LEU A 246 -14.19 -14.43 8.48
N HIS A 247 -14.56 -15.01 7.33
CA HIS A 247 -15.63 -16.01 7.23
C HIS A 247 -15.26 -17.38 7.76
N ARG A 248 -13.99 -17.65 8.00
CA ARG A 248 -13.54 -18.95 8.57
C ARG A 248 -13.78 -19.08 10.08
N GLU A 249 -14.12 -17.98 10.75
CA GLU A 249 -14.50 -17.97 12.15
C GLU A 249 -15.99 -18.33 12.34
N ALA A 250 -16.32 -18.95 13.49
CA ALA A 250 -17.70 -19.29 13.83
C ALA A 250 -18.58 -18.03 13.94
N VAL A 251 -19.82 -18.11 13.46
CA VAL A 251 -20.81 -17.03 13.56
C VAL A 251 -21.33 -16.97 14.99
N ASP A 252 -20.71 -16.13 15.80
CA ASP A 252 -21.08 -15.87 17.20
C ASP A 252 -20.89 -14.37 17.52
N VAL A 253 -20.64 -14.04 18.78
CA VAL A 253 -20.33 -12.66 19.23
C VAL A 253 -19.17 -12.02 18.44
N SER A 254 -18.33 -12.83 17.78
CA SER A 254 -17.25 -12.35 16.91
C SER A 254 -17.79 -11.62 15.69
N ALA A 255 -18.91 -12.04 15.10
CA ALA A 255 -19.51 -11.40 13.93
C ALA A 255 -19.94 -9.95 14.20
N ILE A 256 -20.56 -9.69 15.36
CA ILE A 256 -20.95 -8.30 15.74
C ILE A 256 -19.69 -7.45 15.91
N ARG A 257 -18.65 -7.98 16.57
CA ARG A 257 -17.38 -7.27 16.74
C ARG A 257 -16.75 -6.95 15.38
N GLN A 258 -16.76 -7.88 14.45
CA GLN A 258 -16.22 -7.68 13.09
C GLN A 258 -16.96 -6.54 12.39
N VAL A 259 -18.29 -6.55 12.38
CA VAL A 259 -19.13 -5.49 11.77
C VAL A 259 -18.85 -4.12 12.41
N VAL A 260 -18.75 -4.07 13.74
CA VAL A 260 -18.41 -2.82 14.46
C VAL A 260 -17.03 -2.30 14.07
N LEU A 261 -16.03 -3.17 13.95
CA LEU A 261 -14.67 -2.78 13.58
C LEU A 261 -14.58 -2.38 12.11
N ILE A 262 -15.30 -3.05 11.19
CA ILE A 262 -15.43 -2.62 9.80
C ILE A 262 -16.05 -1.22 9.75
N ALA A 263 -17.17 -1.02 10.46
CA ALA A 263 -17.84 0.28 10.53
C ALA A 263 -16.92 1.37 11.13
N ALA A 264 -16.13 1.03 12.15
CA ALA A 264 -15.13 1.94 12.72
C ALA A 264 -14.03 2.30 11.70
N GLY A 265 -13.55 1.33 10.91
CA GLY A 265 -12.60 1.57 9.82
C GLY A 265 -13.16 2.53 8.77
N VAL A 266 -14.38 2.29 8.28
CA VAL A 266 -15.08 3.22 7.38
C VAL A 266 -15.26 4.59 8.02
N GLY A 267 -15.70 4.63 9.28
CA GLY A 267 -15.89 5.88 10.03
C GLY A 267 -14.61 6.71 10.17
N THR A 268 -13.46 6.06 10.34
CA THR A 268 -12.15 6.75 10.36
C THR A 268 -11.89 7.49 9.05
N ILE A 269 -12.20 6.87 7.91
CA ILE A 269 -12.01 7.51 6.59
C ILE A 269 -12.99 8.68 6.39
N VAL A 270 -14.22 8.56 6.86
CA VAL A 270 -15.23 9.63 6.74
C VAL A 270 -14.90 10.86 7.60
N LEU A 271 -14.19 10.66 8.71
CA LEU A 271 -13.83 11.74 9.66
C LEU A 271 -12.53 12.48 9.28
N LEU A 272 -11.73 11.94 8.38
CA LEU A 272 -10.48 12.53 7.89
C LEU A 272 -10.68 13.29 6.58
#